data_8e501f46cee757da1c86c7d5b840b640
#
_entry.id   8e501f46cee757da1c86c7d5b840b640
#
_cell.length_a   1.000
_cell.length_b   1.000
_cell.length_c   1.000
_cell.angle_alpha   90.00
_cell.angle_beta   90.00
_cell.angle_gamma   90.00
#
_symmetry.space_group_name_H-M   'P 1'
#
loop_
_entity.id
_entity.type
_entity.pdbx_description
1 polymer ?
#
loop_
_entity_poly.entity_id
_entity_poly.type
_entity_poly.pdbx_seq_one_letter_code
_entity_poly.pdbx_strand_id
1 'polypeptide(L)'
;MTENQDLCGSAQSESAENPRPSGAESDESGSEDTACAQAARSGEPSGAVSDDEQAACRLVDGCVRFDQGEPHRIVERVALEVPVSISFNGIYYNVLSCTPCDFEDIAYGVAYSAGFITSADDVRSVEVTQLTNAYQIDVILKTRGGFDYSSFMLSSISGVPIRDAEVRLPSYFPAHMVHIGPMSPIPPQAITAASNGLLERQGMHRRTGATHAAAFVDREGAFRFMSEDIGRHNAVDKLIGRLVRNRVDPLSGFAFLSSRCALELVNKLARYGIGVVATVSAPTSAVIDFALEANVTLCAFSRGNRFTVYTHPERIAIDCDGADDDEKRPVREV
;
A
#
# COMPACT_ATOMS: atom_id res chain seq x y z
N MET A 1 -46.76 46.70 4.87
CA MET A 1 -46.34 48.02 4.45
C MET A 1 -45.11 47.80 3.64
N THR A 2 -45.37 47.82 2.44
CA THR A 2 -44.91 48.47 1.21
C THR A 2 -43.71 47.75 0.61
N GLU A 3 -43.90 46.94 -0.46
CA GLU A 3 -44.02 47.36 -1.89
C GLU A 3 -42.75 48.03 -2.39
N ASN A 4 -42.11 47.73 -3.46
CA ASN A 4 -42.44 47.35 -4.85
C ASN A 4 -41.10 47.28 -5.60
N GLN A 5 -40.82 46.73 -6.64
CA GLN A 5 -41.34 46.42 -7.99
C GLN A 5 -40.15 46.19 -8.93
N ASP A 6 -40.30 45.16 -9.73
CA ASP A 6 -40.01 44.97 -11.12
C ASP A 6 -39.11 45.96 -11.89
N LEU A 7 -38.22 45.41 -12.69
CA LEU A 7 -38.14 45.77 -14.12
C LEU A 7 -37.49 44.67 -14.96
N CYS A 8 -38.29 44.23 -15.90
CA CYS A 8 -38.04 43.36 -17.03
C CYS A 8 -37.26 44.09 -18.14
N GLY A 9 -36.44 43.41 -18.89
CA GLY A 9 -35.78 43.93 -20.09
C GLY A 9 -35.28 42.82 -20.97
N SER A 10 -36.09 42.44 -21.94
CA SER A 10 -35.86 41.53 -23.06
C SER A 10 -35.09 42.21 -24.21
N ALA A 11 -34.22 41.49 -24.93
CA ALA A 11 -34.00 41.57 -26.40
C ALA A 11 -32.89 40.58 -26.79
N GLN A 12 -33.21 39.56 -27.53
CA GLN A 12 -33.18 39.33 -28.97
C GLN A 12 -31.80 38.95 -29.53
N SER A 13 -31.73 37.72 -29.94
CA SER A 13 -31.21 37.02 -31.12
C SER A 13 -30.40 37.80 -32.13
N GLU A 14 -29.25 37.27 -32.49
CA GLU A 14 -28.79 37.22 -33.91
C GLU A 14 -27.91 36.00 -34.18
N SER A 15 -28.32 35.30 -35.19
CA SER A 15 -27.68 34.14 -35.86
C SER A 15 -26.62 34.61 -36.83
N ALA A 16 -25.49 33.94 -36.89
CA ALA A 16 -24.68 33.97 -38.14
C ALA A 16 -23.95 32.64 -38.32
N GLU A 17 -24.05 32.20 -39.53
CA GLU A 17 -23.71 30.95 -40.18
C GLU A 17 -22.20 30.65 -40.25
N ASN A 18 -21.97 29.36 -40.43
CA ASN A 18 -20.81 28.58 -40.82
C ASN A 18 -20.16 29.06 -42.16
N PRO A 19 -18.89 28.76 -42.43
CA PRO A 19 -18.64 27.62 -43.31
C PRO A 19 -17.44 26.73 -42.95
N ARG A 20 -17.59 25.45 -43.27
CA ARG A 20 -16.49 24.48 -43.40
C ARG A 20 -15.69 24.72 -44.69
N PRO A 21 -14.45 24.27 -44.75
CA PRO A 21 -14.08 23.42 -45.85
C PRO A 21 -13.43 22.09 -45.47
N SER A 22 -13.64 21.20 -46.35
CA SER A 22 -13.30 19.80 -46.52
C SER A 22 -11.81 19.47 -46.59
N GLY A 23 -11.46 18.27 -46.05
CA GLY A 23 -10.67 17.30 -46.78
C GLY A 23 -9.18 17.24 -46.50
N ALA A 24 -8.75 16.16 -45.80
CA ALA A 24 -7.77 15.20 -46.31
C ALA A 24 -7.55 14.11 -45.24
N GLU A 25 -7.81 12.89 -45.65
CA GLU A 25 -7.42 11.66 -44.96
C GLU A 25 -5.90 11.53 -44.94
N SER A 26 -5.33 11.11 -43.84
CA SER A 26 -4.16 10.23 -43.82
C SER A 26 -4.14 9.43 -42.52
N ASP A 27 -4.27 8.12 -42.69
CA ASP A 27 -4.00 7.07 -41.73
C ASP A 27 -2.64 7.24 -41.07
N GLU A 28 -2.62 7.19 -39.73
CA GLU A 28 -1.52 6.61 -38.97
C GLU A 28 -2.10 6.02 -37.68
N SER A 29 -2.49 4.76 -37.77
CA SER A 29 -2.69 3.85 -36.65
C SER A 29 -1.33 3.26 -36.28
N GLY A 30 -1.00 3.30 -34.97
CA GLY A 30 0.01 2.41 -34.48
C GLY A 30 1.03 3.03 -33.52
N SER A 31 1.04 2.48 -32.31
CA SER A 31 2.14 2.49 -31.36
C SER A 31 2.06 3.47 -30.18
N GLU A 32 1.15 3.23 -29.24
CA GLU A 32 1.36 3.65 -27.84
C GLU A 32 1.33 2.48 -26.82
N ASP A 33 1.06 1.26 -27.25
CA ASP A 33 0.99 0.08 -26.34
C ASP A 33 2.33 -0.62 -26.09
N THR A 34 3.44 -0.13 -26.65
CA THR A 34 4.73 -0.83 -26.56
C THR A 34 5.67 -0.28 -25.49
N ALA A 35 5.41 0.88 -24.92
CA ALA A 35 6.28 1.51 -23.93
C ALA A 35 6.09 0.93 -22.51
N CYS A 36 4.91 0.45 -22.15
CA CYS A 36 4.64 -0.09 -20.80
C CYS A 36 5.17 -1.53 -20.60
N ALA A 37 5.38 -2.28 -21.69
CA ALA A 37 5.84 -3.67 -21.61
C ALA A 37 7.38 -3.82 -21.56
N GLN A 38 8.14 -2.77 -21.85
CA GLN A 38 9.61 -2.79 -21.83
C GLN A 38 10.23 -2.39 -20.48
N ALA A 39 9.51 -1.67 -19.63
CA ALA A 39 10.00 -1.30 -18.28
C ALA A 39 10.09 -2.48 -17.31
N ALA A 40 9.44 -3.60 -17.60
CA ALA A 40 9.44 -4.79 -16.74
C ALA A 40 10.64 -5.73 -16.94
N ARG A 41 11.56 -5.45 -17.88
CA ARG A 41 12.65 -6.36 -18.23
C ARG A 41 14.08 -5.86 -17.97
N SER A 42 14.25 -4.63 -17.50
CA SER A 42 15.57 -4.11 -17.13
C SER A 42 15.61 -3.88 -15.62
N GLY A 43 16.12 -4.86 -14.90
CA GLY A 43 16.41 -4.77 -13.45
C GLY A 43 17.64 -3.92 -13.16
N GLU A 44 17.68 -2.68 -13.61
CA GLU A 44 18.65 -1.70 -13.15
C GLU A 44 18.03 -0.85 -12.04
N PRO A 45 18.71 -0.62 -10.92
CA PRO A 45 18.25 0.31 -9.92
C PRO A 45 18.39 1.72 -10.50
N SER A 46 17.33 2.22 -11.14
CA SER A 46 17.28 3.62 -11.51
C SER A 46 17.19 4.45 -10.22
N GLY A 47 18.30 5.05 -9.83
CA GLY A 47 18.36 6.01 -8.73
C GLY A 47 17.67 7.34 -9.04
N ALA A 48 16.83 7.40 -10.05
CA ALA A 48 15.99 8.56 -10.35
C ALA A 48 14.73 8.48 -9.46
N VAL A 49 14.63 9.42 -8.54
CA VAL A 49 13.44 9.67 -7.73
C VAL A 49 12.31 10.05 -8.69
N SER A 50 11.16 9.38 -8.61
CA SER A 50 10.00 9.76 -9.40
C SER A 50 9.56 11.19 -9.05
N ASP A 51 9.03 11.93 -10.02
CA ASP A 51 8.51 13.28 -9.79
C ASP A 51 7.45 13.30 -8.69
N ASP A 52 6.66 12.24 -8.56
CA ASP A 52 5.65 12.06 -7.52
C ASP A 52 6.26 11.96 -6.11
N GLU A 53 7.39 11.29 -5.95
CA GLU A 53 8.10 11.22 -4.67
C GLU A 53 8.73 12.58 -4.28
N GLN A 54 9.11 13.40 -5.26
CA GLN A 54 9.59 14.77 -4.99
C GLN A 54 8.43 15.67 -4.55
N ALA A 55 7.26 15.51 -5.14
CA ALA A 55 6.05 16.24 -4.79
C ALA A 55 5.50 15.89 -3.39
N ALA A 56 5.88 14.72 -2.81
CA ALA A 56 5.42 14.27 -1.50
C ALA A 56 6.22 14.83 -0.30
N CYS A 57 7.07 15.84 -0.51
CA CYS A 57 7.88 16.48 0.52
C CYS A 57 7.84 18.01 0.38
N ARG A 58 8.05 18.70 1.50
CA ARG A 58 8.25 20.17 1.48
C ARG A 58 9.45 20.57 2.30
N LEU A 59 10.01 21.76 2.03
CA LEU A 59 11.04 22.40 2.84
C LEU A 59 10.38 23.25 3.92
N VAL A 60 10.92 23.18 5.13
CA VAL A 60 10.53 24.00 6.28
C VAL A 60 11.74 24.80 6.70
N ASP A 61 11.64 26.11 6.59
CA ASP A 61 12.68 27.06 7.00
C ASP A 61 12.55 27.44 8.49
N GLY A 62 13.65 27.92 9.05
CA GLY A 62 13.70 28.40 10.43
C GLY A 62 13.74 27.32 11.50
N CYS A 63 13.91 26.06 11.15
CA CYS A 63 14.14 24.99 12.11
C CYS A 63 15.45 25.23 12.87
N VAL A 64 15.48 24.86 14.16
CA VAL A 64 16.70 24.89 14.97
C VAL A 64 17.06 23.47 15.39
N ARG A 65 18.21 22.99 14.93
CA ARG A 65 18.79 21.72 15.32
C ARG A 65 19.78 21.95 16.44
N PHE A 66 19.67 21.16 17.50
CA PHE A 66 20.69 21.12 18.54
C PHE A 66 21.64 19.96 18.27
N ASP A 67 22.92 20.25 18.05
CA ASP A 67 23.97 19.25 17.90
C ASP A 67 24.96 19.41 19.06
N GLN A 68 25.12 18.37 19.86
CA GLN A 68 25.91 18.38 21.11
C GLN A 68 25.61 19.57 22.05
N GLY A 69 24.37 20.09 22.02
CA GLY A 69 23.92 21.23 22.81
C GLY A 69 24.01 22.59 22.12
N GLU A 70 24.67 22.67 20.97
CA GLU A 70 24.78 23.92 20.19
C GLU A 70 23.63 24.08 19.19
N PRO A 71 22.96 25.24 19.12
CA PRO A 71 21.86 25.50 18.22
C PRO A 71 22.32 25.89 16.81
N HIS A 72 21.79 25.22 15.78
CA HIS A 72 22.04 25.53 14.38
C HIS A 72 20.73 25.80 13.63
N ARG A 73 20.62 26.95 12.96
CA ARG A 73 19.49 27.21 12.05
C ARG A 73 19.68 26.41 10.77
N ILE A 74 18.63 25.67 10.41
CA ILE A 74 18.64 24.77 9.26
C ILE A 74 17.32 24.85 8.49
N VAL A 75 17.34 24.36 7.27
CA VAL A 75 16.15 24.05 6.47
C VAL A 75 15.96 22.54 6.49
N GLU A 76 14.81 22.10 6.94
CA GLU A 76 14.49 20.67 6.99
C GLU A 76 13.53 20.27 5.86
N ARG A 77 13.68 19.05 5.39
CA ARG A 77 12.74 18.43 4.46
C ARG A 77 11.80 17.51 5.24
N VAL A 78 10.49 17.79 5.12
CA VAL A 78 9.46 17.01 5.80
C VAL A 78 8.55 16.34 4.79
N ALA A 79 8.05 15.15 5.14
CA ALA A 79 7.06 14.45 4.34
C ALA A 79 5.73 15.23 4.38
N LEU A 80 5.04 15.27 3.26
CA LEU A 80 3.67 15.78 3.21
C LEU A 80 2.72 14.71 3.75
N GLU A 81 1.81 15.18 4.59
CA GLU A 81 0.70 14.41 5.13
C GLU A 81 -0.60 15.09 4.73
N VAL A 82 -1.44 14.39 4.00
CA VAL A 82 -2.69 14.93 3.49
C VAL A 82 -3.87 14.00 3.77
N PRO A 83 -5.06 14.53 4.07
CA PRO A 83 -6.27 13.72 4.12
C PRO A 83 -6.64 13.26 2.70
N VAL A 84 -6.95 11.97 2.58
CA VAL A 84 -7.42 11.34 1.35
C VAL A 84 -8.71 10.61 1.64
N SER A 85 -9.83 11.09 1.12
CA SER A 85 -11.10 10.39 1.23
C SER A 85 -11.20 9.33 0.14
N ILE A 86 -11.70 8.15 0.48
CA ILE A 86 -11.95 7.07 -0.47
C ILE A 86 -13.43 6.74 -0.48
N SER A 87 -14.00 6.64 -1.67
CA SER A 87 -15.36 6.17 -1.91
C SER A 87 -15.36 4.98 -2.87
N PHE A 88 -16.38 4.13 -2.78
CA PHE A 88 -16.63 3.02 -3.68
C PHE A 88 -18.04 3.14 -4.26
N ASN A 89 -18.15 3.24 -5.59
CA ASN A 89 -19.41 3.45 -6.29
C ASN A 89 -20.22 4.63 -5.74
N GLY A 90 -19.53 5.74 -5.39
CA GLY A 90 -20.14 6.95 -4.83
C GLY A 90 -20.50 6.87 -3.34
N ILE A 91 -20.21 5.74 -2.67
CA ILE A 91 -20.44 5.59 -1.23
C ILE A 91 -19.13 5.84 -0.50
N TYR A 92 -19.12 6.84 0.39
CA TYR A 92 -17.99 7.15 1.25
C TYR A 92 -17.59 5.93 2.10
N TYR A 93 -16.30 5.64 2.14
CA TYR A 93 -15.76 4.54 2.93
C TYR A 93 -14.93 5.03 4.11
N ASN A 94 -13.87 5.82 3.86
CA ASN A 94 -12.93 6.23 4.90
C ASN A 94 -12.13 7.47 4.48
N VAL A 95 -11.51 8.15 5.46
CA VAL A 95 -10.45 9.14 5.23
C VAL A 95 -9.14 8.59 5.76
N LEU A 96 -8.13 8.55 4.92
CA LEU A 96 -6.77 8.16 5.26
C LEU A 96 -5.91 9.41 5.39
N SER A 97 -4.96 9.40 6.33
CA SER A 97 -3.86 10.36 6.36
C SER A 97 -2.66 9.68 5.71
N CYS A 98 -2.23 10.15 4.53
CA CYS A 98 -1.16 9.50 3.77
C CYS A 98 -0.28 10.50 3.02
N THR A 99 0.83 10.02 2.50
CA THR A 99 1.64 10.78 1.53
C THR A 99 0.90 10.91 0.21
N PRO A 100 0.90 12.10 -0.44
CA PRO A 100 0.14 12.36 -1.67
C PRO A 100 0.82 11.78 -2.92
N CYS A 101 1.01 10.48 -2.96
CA CYS A 101 1.54 9.72 -4.09
C CYS A 101 0.93 8.33 -4.15
N ASP A 102 1.08 7.64 -5.29
CA ASP A 102 0.60 6.27 -5.51
C ASP A 102 -0.91 6.09 -5.24
N PHE A 103 -1.74 7.06 -5.65
CA PHE A 103 -3.16 7.07 -5.35
C PHE A 103 -3.94 5.90 -5.95
N GLU A 104 -3.57 5.45 -7.13
CA GLU A 104 -4.17 4.24 -7.70
C GLU A 104 -3.81 3.00 -6.89
N ASP A 105 -2.55 2.86 -6.48
CA ASP A 105 -2.11 1.71 -5.70
C ASP A 105 -2.85 1.65 -4.35
N ILE A 106 -3.00 2.79 -3.65
CA ILE A 106 -3.75 2.80 -2.38
C ILE A 106 -5.24 2.51 -2.60
N ALA A 107 -5.83 2.97 -3.72
CA ALA A 107 -7.23 2.68 -4.07
C ALA A 107 -7.48 1.17 -4.23
N TYR A 108 -6.65 0.50 -5.04
CA TYR A 108 -6.73 -0.94 -5.24
C TYR A 108 -6.42 -1.72 -3.96
N GLY A 109 -5.42 -1.27 -3.19
CA GLY A 109 -5.02 -1.94 -1.96
C GLY A 109 -6.09 -1.88 -0.88
N VAL A 110 -6.70 -0.71 -0.67
CA VAL A 110 -7.82 -0.55 0.27
C VAL A 110 -9.02 -1.37 -0.19
N ALA A 111 -9.36 -1.33 -1.50
CA ALA A 111 -10.46 -2.12 -2.04
C ALA A 111 -10.26 -3.63 -1.81
N TYR A 112 -9.03 -4.12 -2.03
CA TYR A 112 -8.68 -5.52 -1.80
C TYR A 112 -8.68 -5.89 -0.32
N SER A 113 -8.02 -5.07 0.53
CA SER A 113 -7.94 -5.28 1.98
C SER A 113 -9.32 -5.24 2.64
N ALA A 114 -10.23 -4.40 2.16
CA ALA A 114 -11.61 -4.31 2.63
C ALA A 114 -12.52 -5.43 2.07
N GLY A 115 -12.11 -6.14 1.02
CA GLY A 115 -12.88 -7.22 0.41
C GLY A 115 -13.86 -6.80 -0.66
N PHE A 116 -13.76 -5.58 -1.15
CA PHE A 116 -14.60 -5.12 -2.24
C PHE A 116 -14.22 -5.74 -3.58
N ILE A 117 -12.94 -6.11 -3.73
CA ILE A 117 -12.41 -6.75 -4.93
C ILE A 117 -11.62 -8.01 -4.56
N THR A 118 -11.47 -8.88 -5.54
CA THR A 118 -10.62 -10.09 -5.48
C THR A 118 -9.52 -10.06 -6.55
N SER A 119 -9.65 -9.16 -7.52
CA SER A 119 -8.69 -8.98 -8.61
C SER A 119 -8.74 -7.55 -9.15
N ALA A 120 -7.73 -7.16 -9.92
CA ALA A 120 -7.72 -5.85 -10.59
C ALA A 120 -8.91 -5.70 -11.57
N ASP A 121 -9.38 -6.81 -12.14
CA ASP A 121 -10.48 -6.81 -13.10
C ASP A 121 -11.83 -6.39 -12.50
N ASP A 122 -11.96 -6.37 -11.17
CA ASP A 122 -13.16 -5.92 -10.47
C ASP A 122 -13.31 -4.40 -10.45
N VAL A 123 -12.24 -3.66 -10.70
CA VAL A 123 -12.25 -2.19 -10.80
C VAL A 123 -12.54 -1.77 -12.23
N ARG A 124 -13.44 -0.81 -12.40
CA ARG A 124 -13.76 -0.19 -13.67
C ARG A 124 -12.91 1.05 -13.91
N SER A 125 -12.83 1.92 -12.91
CA SER A 125 -12.00 3.14 -12.95
C SER A 125 -11.64 3.59 -11.54
N VAL A 126 -10.56 4.34 -11.44
CA VAL A 126 -10.15 5.10 -10.25
C VAL A 126 -10.02 6.55 -10.68
N GLU A 127 -10.75 7.43 -10.02
CA GLU A 127 -10.70 8.87 -10.27
C GLU A 127 -10.11 9.56 -9.06
N VAL A 128 -9.08 10.38 -9.29
CA VAL A 128 -8.39 11.14 -8.22
C VAL A 128 -8.65 12.62 -8.44
N THR A 129 -9.28 13.25 -7.46
CA THR A 129 -9.57 14.69 -7.48
C THR A 129 -8.76 15.38 -6.39
N GLN A 130 -7.95 16.36 -6.79
CA GLN A 130 -7.26 17.22 -5.84
C GLN A 130 -8.21 18.32 -5.36
N LEU A 131 -8.35 18.44 -4.05
CA LEU A 131 -9.05 19.51 -3.35
C LEU A 131 -8.03 20.52 -2.80
N THR A 132 -8.49 21.61 -2.17
CA THR A 132 -7.60 22.65 -1.64
C THR A 132 -6.54 22.12 -0.66
N ASN A 133 -6.94 21.22 0.28
CA ASN A 133 -6.03 20.67 1.30
C ASN A 133 -6.22 19.15 1.47
N ALA A 134 -6.77 18.46 0.49
CA ALA A 134 -7.10 17.04 0.55
C ALA A 134 -7.14 16.44 -0.84
N TYR A 135 -7.27 15.13 -0.90
CA TYR A 135 -7.59 14.40 -2.13
C TYR A 135 -8.84 13.56 -1.92
N GLN A 136 -9.55 13.34 -3.02
CA GLN A 136 -10.67 12.41 -3.08
C GLN A 136 -10.36 11.33 -4.11
N ILE A 137 -10.56 10.08 -3.74
CA ILE A 137 -10.41 8.92 -4.61
C ILE A 137 -11.77 8.26 -4.74
N ASP A 138 -12.31 8.24 -5.94
CA ASP A 138 -13.55 7.55 -6.27
C ASP A 138 -13.24 6.29 -7.07
N VAL A 139 -13.51 5.13 -6.46
CA VAL A 139 -13.27 3.82 -7.07
C VAL A 139 -14.59 3.29 -7.60
N ILE A 140 -14.68 3.12 -8.91
CA ILE A 140 -15.85 2.53 -9.55
C ILE A 140 -15.60 1.04 -9.75
N LEU A 141 -16.38 0.24 -9.06
CA LEU A 141 -16.31 -1.22 -9.13
C LEU A 141 -17.27 -1.75 -10.20
N LYS A 142 -16.87 -2.82 -10.89
CA LYS A 142 -17.77 -3.55 -11.79
C LYS A 142 -18.85 -4.25 -10.98
N THR A 143 -20.08 -4.12 -11.40
CA THR A 143 -21.19 -4.82 -10.77
C THR A 143 -21.05 -6.32 -10.97
N ARG A 144 -20.81 -7.05 -9.88
CA ARG A 144 -21.02 -8.51 -9.88
C ARG A 144 -22.47 -8.76 -9.54
N GLY A 145 -23.20 -9.50 -10.39
CA GLY A 145 -24.63 -9.71 -10.25
C GLY A 145 -25.02 -10.14 -8.83
N GLY A 146 -25.87 -9.34 -8.19
CA GLY A 146 -26.45 -9.65 -6.88
C GLY A 146 -25.64 -9.24 -5.64
N PHE A 147 -24.44 -8.67 -5.76
CA PHE A 147 -23.72 -8.16 -4.60
C PHE A 147 -24.19 -6.75 -4.24
N ASP A 148 -24.85 -6.62 -3.09
CA ASP A 148 -25.29 -5.33 -2.57
C ASP A 148 -24.16 -4.64 -1.81
N TYR A 149 -23.38 -3.84 -2.53
CA TYR A 149 -22.31 -3.03 -1.98
C TYR A 149 -22.80 -2.08 -0.86
N SER A 150 -24.05 -1.59 -0.95
CA SER A 150 -24.61 -0.66 0.03
C SER A 150 -24.79 -1.33 1.39
N SER A 151 -25.38 -2.52 1.42
CA SER A 151 -25.55 -3.31 2.65
C SER A 151 -24.20 -3.76 3.23
N PHE A 152 -23.26 -4.14 2.38
CA PHE A 152 -21.92 -4.51 2.81
C PHE A 152 -21.15 -3.32 3.41
N MET A 153 -21.20 -2.15 2.76
CA MET A 153 -20.59 -0.92 3.25
C MET A 153 -21.22 -0.45 4.56
N LEU A 154 -22.55 -0.46 4.65
CA LEU A 154 -23.26 -0.10 5.88
C LEU A 154 -22.90 -1.04 7.04
N SER A 155 -22.74 -2.33 6.80
CA SER A 155 -22.30 -3.28 7.83
C SER A 155 -20.85 -3.06 8.26
N SER A 156 -20.02 -2.48 7.38
CA SER A 156 -18.59 -2.20 7.66
C SER A 156 -18.39 -0.85 8.36
N ILE A 157 -19.29 0.13 8.13
CA ILE A 157 -19.22 1.51 8.66
C ILE A 157 -20.04 1.66 9.94
N SER A 158 -21.21 1.01 10.00
CA SER A 158 -22.03 1.07 11.21
C SER A 158 -21.33 0.24 12.29
N GLY A 159 -20.73 0.94 13.27
CA GLY A 159 -20.30 0.33 14.51
C GLY A 159 -21.45 -0.46 15.10
N VAL A 160 -21.46 -1.77 14.88
CA VAL A 160 -22.40 -2.67 15.53
C VAL A 160 -22.20 -2.49 17.03
N PRO A 161 -23.26 -2.18 17.80
CA PRO A 161 -23.14 -2.08 19.25
C PRO A 161 -22.53 -3.39 19.74
N ILE A 162 -21.44 -3.30 20.48
CA ILE A 162 -20.77 -4.43 21.12
C ILE A 162 -21.76 -5.05 22.12
N ARG A 163 -22.54 -5.98 21.67
CA ARG A 163 -23.22 -6.96 22.49
C ARG A 163 -22.80 -8.32 21.95
N ASP A 164 -21.98 -9.00 22.78
CA ASP A 164 -21.42 -10.34 22.51
C ASP A 164 -20.29 -10.35 21.45
N ALA A 165 -19.17 -9.88 21.89
CA ALA A 165 -17.79 -10.31 21.79
C ALA A 165 -17.27 -11.05 20.54
N GLU A 166 -17.50 -10.52 19.35
CA GLU A 166 -16.50 -10.59 18.31
C GLU A 166 -16.35 -9.17 17.72
N VAL A 167 -15.36 -8.43 18.22
CA VAL A 167 -14.99 -7.15 17.61
C VAL A 167 -14.42 -7.46 16.22
N ARG A 168 -15.27 -7.54 15.23
CA ARG A 168 -14.86 -7.58 13.83
C ARG A 168 -14.39 -6.18 13.46
N LEU A 169 -13.08 -5.98 13.50
CA LEU A 169 -12.51 -4.82 12.81
C LEU A 169 -12.91 -4.90 11.33
N PRO A 170 -13.38 -3.80 10.72
CA PRO A 170 -13.88 -3.83 9.33
C PRO A 170 -12.89 -4.39 8.30
N SER A 171 -11.62 -4.40 8.63
CA SER A 171 -10.53 -4.91 7.79
C SER A 171 -9.92 -6.22 8.31
N TYR A 172 -10.53 -6.87 9.32
CA TYR A 172 -9.99 -8.12 9.87
C TYR A 172 -10.56 -9.32 9.13
N PHE A 173 -9.67 -10.08 8.50
CA PHE A 173 -10.00 -11.34 7.85
C PHE A 173 -9.65 -12.50 8.80
N PRO A 174 -10.60 -13.36 9.18
CA PRO A 174 -10.34 -14.46 10.12
C PRO A 174 -9.24 -15.39 9.61
N ALA A 175 -8.32 -15.79 10.48
CA ALA A 175 -7.16 -16.62 10.12
C ALA A 175 -7.57 -17.93 9.43
N HIS A 176 -8.63 -18.58 9.91
CA HIS A 176 -9.12 -19.84 9.32
C HIS A 176 -9.67 -19.71 7.88
N MET A 177 -9.89 -18.48 7.40
CA MET A 177 -10.29 -18.21 6.01
C MET A 177 -9.09 -17.88 5.11
N VAL A 178 -7.90 -17.77 5.67
CA VAL A 178 -6.67 -17.55 4.90
C VAL A 178 -6.19 -18.88 4.34
N HIS A 179 -5.90 -18.90 3.05
CA HIS A 179 -5.36 -20.10 2.38
C HIS A 179 -4.00 -19.76 1.77
N ILE A 180 -2.94 -20.11 2.50
CA ILE A 180 -1.58 -20.03 1.97
C ILE A 180 -1.23 -21.36 1.31
N GLY A 181 -1.03 -21.33 0.00
CA GLY A 181 -0.64 -22.50 -0.78
C GLY A 181 0.79 -22.98 -0.46
N PRO A 182 1.14 -24.16 -0.96
CA PRO A 182 2.51 -24.64 -0.89
C PRO A 182 3.43 -23.71 -1.71
N MET A 183 4.57 -23.37 -1.14
CA MET A 183 5.59 -22.54 -1.80
C MET A 183 6.97 -23.13 -1.59
N SER A 184 7.87 -22.84 -2.50
CA SER A 184 9.26 -23.20 -2.31
C SER A 184 9.89 -22.39 -1.18
N PRO A 185 10.72 -22.98 -0.31
CA PRO A 185 11.33 -22.29 0.80
C PRO A 185 12.14 -21.06 0.35
N ILE A 186 12.09 -19.99 1.15
CA ILE A 186 12.86 -18.77 0.95
C ILE A 186 14.27 -18.96 1.51
N PRO A 187 15.33 -18.70 0.72
CA PRO A 187 16.69 -18.73 1.24
C PRO A 187 16.88 -17.67 2.34
N PRO A 188 17.52 -17.99 3.49
CA PRO A 188 17.79 -17.01 4.54
C PRO A 188 18.53 -15.77 4.05
N GLN A 189 19.41 -15.96 3.05
CA GLN A 189 20.17 -14.89 2.42
C GLN A 189 19.29 -13.86 1.72
N ALA A 190 18.13 -14.27 1.19
CA ALA A 190 17.17 -13.34 0.58
C ALA A 190 16.58 -12.38 1.63
N ILE A 191 16.25 -12.89 2.82
CA ILE A 191 15.72 -12.06 3.93
C ILE A 191 16.79 -11.10 4.45
N THR A 192 18.02 -11.56 4.61
CA THR A 192 19.13 -10.69 5.04
C THR A 192 19.51 -9.66 3.99
N ALA A 193 19.48 -10.02 2.70
CA ALA A 193 19.68 -9.08 1.60
C ALA A 193 18.59 -7.99 1.58
N ALA A 194 17.32 -8.36 1.78
CA ALA A 194 16.22 -7.41 1.90
C ALA A 194 16.41 -6.48 3.10
N SER A 195 16.82 -7.03 4.26
CA SER A 195 17.10 -6.23 5.46
C SER A 195 18.20 -5.19 5.24
N ASN A 196 19.28 -5.57 4.58
CA ASN A 196 20.41 -4.69 4.31
C ASN A 196 20.13 -3.66 3.21
N GLY A 197 19.33 -4.03 2.20
CA GLY A 197 19.04 -3.18 1.05
C GLY A 197 17.83 -2.25 1.22
N LEU A 198 17.02 -2.41 2.28
CA LEU A 198 15.77 -1.66 2.43
C LEU A 198 16.00 -0.15 2.53
N LEU A 199 16.88 0.29 3.43
CA LEU A 199 17.09 1.71 3.72
C LEU A 199 17.60 2.48 2.49
N GLU A 200 18.44 1.86 1.69
CA GLU A 200 18.96 2.48 0.47
C GLU A 200 17.86 2.74 -0.56
N ARG A 201 16.82 1.92 -0.55
CA ARG A 201 15.67 2.01 -1.46
C ARG A 201 14.56 2.91 -0.97
N GLN A 202 14.53 3.24 0.34
CA GLN A 202 13.55 4.15 0.92
C GLN A 202 13.89 5.61 0.59
N GLY A 203 13.57 6.05 -0.63
CA GLY A 203 13.89 7.37 -1.13
C GLY A 203 13.27 8.49 -0.30
N MET A 204 12.02 8.33 0.11
CA MET A 204 11.30 9.31 0.92
C MET A 204 11.78 9.31 2.37
N HIS A 205 11.98 8.13 2.96
CA HIS A 205 12.50 7.99 4.32
C HIS A 205 13.89 8.62 4.46
N ARG A 206 14.79 8.37 3.52
CA ARG A 206 16.15 8.94 3.54
C ARG A 206 16.16 10.48 3.52
N ARG A 207 15.14 11.09 2.90
CA ARG A 207 15.02 12.56 2.80
C ARG A 207 14.31 13.19 3.99
N THR A 208 13.39 12.45 4.63
CA THR A 208 12.47 13.03 5.64
C THR A 208 12.51 12.34 6.98
N GLY A 209 12.97 11.09 7.04
CA GLY A 209 12.92 10.25 8.23
C GLY A 209 11.52 9.82 8.67
N ALA A 210 10.47 10.17 7.91
CA ALA A 210 9.09 10.15 8.39
C ALA A 210 8.21 9.05 7.79
N THR A 211 8.73 8.20 6.90
CA THR A 211 7.92 7.18 6.20
C THR A 211 8.26 5.76 6.63
N HIS A 212 7.29 4.90 6.44
CA HIS A 212 7.42 3.45 6.50
C HIS A 212 7.44 2.87 5.09
N ALA A 213 8.07 1.71 4.94
CA ALA A 213 8.06 0.96 3.69
C ALA A 213 7.46 -0.42 3.85
N ALA A 214 6.79 -0.86 2.80
CA ALA A 214 6.39 -2.24 2.56
C ALA A 214 6.93 -2.67 1.19
N ALA A 215 7.59 -3.81 1.12
CA ALA A 215 8.20 -4.33 -0.09
C ALA A 215 7.78 -5.77 -0.37
N PHE A 216 7.69 -6.12 -1.65
CA PHE A 216 7.64 -7.50 -2.12
C PHE A 216 9.00 -7.84 -2.72
N VAL A 217 9.63 -8.86 -2.17
CA VAL A 217 10.98 -9.29 -2.48
C VAL A 217 10.90 -10.71 -3.03
N ASP A 218 11.60 -10.98 -4.11
CA ASP A 218 11.65 -12.32 -4.67
C ASP A 218 12.54 -13.27 -3.84
N ARG A 219 12.61 -14.52 -4.26
CA ARG A 219 13.37 -15.56 -3.56
C ARG A 219 14.89 -15.38 -3.64
N GLU A 220 15.34 -14.59 -4.58
CA GLU A 220 16.75 -14.21 -4.77
C GLU A 220 17.14 -12.98 -3.93
N GLY A 221 16.18 -12.34 -3.27
CA GLY A 221 16.40 -11.15 -2.44
C GLY A 221 16.30 -9.83 -3.21
N ALA A 222 15.82 -9.85 -4.47
CA ALA A 222 15.61 -8.65 -5.25
C ALA A 222 14.26 -8.01 -4.93
N PHE A 223 14.26 -6.69 -4.73
CA PHE A 223 13.05 -5.91 -4.53
C PHE A 223 12.30 -5.79 -5.85
N ARG A 224 11.15 -6.44 -5.95
CA ARG A 224 10.30 -6.39 -7.15
C ARG A 224 9.33 -5.22 -7.09
N PHE A 225 8.78 -4.95 -5.91
CA PHE A 225 7.87 -3.84 -5.65
C PHE A 225 8.14 -3.28 -4.26
N MET A 226 8.02 -1.97 -4.12
CA MET A 226 8.12 -1.28 -2.83
C MET A 226 7.24 -0.05 -2.84
N SER A 227 6.64 0.26 -1.69
CA SER A 227 5.84 1.45 -1.47
C SER A 227 6.23 2.09 -0.15
N GLU A 228 6.25 3.43 -0.12
CA GLU A 228 6.48 4.22 1.08
C GLU A 228 5.24 5.05 1.41
N ASP A 229 4.99 5.23 2.71
CA ASP A 229 3.96 6.15 3.23
C ASP A 229 4.30 6.55 4.67
N ILE A 230 3.79 7.71 5.12
CA ILE A 230 3.85 8.12 6.53
C ILE A 230 3.12 7.13 7.43
N GLY A 231 2.06 6.51 6.92
CA GLY A 231 1.27 5.47 7.58
C GLY A 231 1.71 4.07 7.18
N ARG A 232 2.14 3.24 8.15
CA ARG A 232 2.51 1.85 7.87
C ARG A 232 1.39 1.03 7.22
N HIS A 233 0.12 1.31 7.55
CA HIS A 233 -1.04 0.65 6.94
C HIS A 233 -1.18 1.05 5.47
N ASN A 234 -1.00 2.33 5.18
CA ASN A 234 -1.06 2.84 3.82
C ASN A 234 0.09 2.29 2.96
N ALA A 235 1.30 2.17 3.53
CA ALA A 235 2.43 1.56 2.82
C ALA A 235 2.12 0.12 2.41
N VAL A 236 1.47 -0.67 3.29
CA VAL A 236 1.02 -2.04 2.98
C VAL A 236 -0.12 -2.03 1.98
N ASP A 237 -1.11 -1.14 2.11
CA ASP A 237 -2.20 -1.04 1.14
C ASP A 237 -1.67 -0.63 -0.24
N LYS A 238 -0.78 0.35 -0.34
CA LYS A 238 -0.11 0.71 -1.60
C LYS A 238 0.63 -0.49 -2.21
N LEU A 239 1.37 -1.25 -1.39
CA LEU A 239 2.03 -2.46 -1.87
C LEU A 239 1.03 -3.48 -2.42
N ILE A 240 -0.01 -3.83 -1.65
CA ILE A 240 -1.04 -4.78 -2.08
C ILE A 240 -1.70 -4.31 -3.38
N GLY A 241 -2.07 -3.04 -3.48
CA GLY A 241 -2.67 -2.49 -4.68
C GLY A 241 -1.75 -2.64 -5.90
N ARG A 242 -0.46 -2.36 -5.73
CA ARG A 242 0.55 -2.55 -6.77
C ARG A 242 0.67 -4.02 -7.19
N LEU A 243 0.66 -4.94 -6.22
CA LEU A 243 0.69 -6.38 -6.50
C LEU A 243 -0.58 -6.85 -7.24
N VAL A 244 -1.76 -6.39 -6.80
CA VAL A 244 -3.05 -6.70 -7.45
C VAL A 244 -3.09 -6.21 -8.89
N ARG A 245 -2.70 -4.95 -9.12
CA ARG A 245 -2.67 -4.33 -10.45
C ARG A 245 -1.73 -5.06 -11.42
N ASN A 246 -0.58 -5.52 -10.91
CA ASN A 246 0.41 -6.25 -11.68
C ASN A 246 0.18 -7.78 -11.69
N ARG A 247 -0.89 -8.29 -11.07
CA ARG A 247 -1.25 -9.71 -11.01
C ARG A 247 -0.09 -10.59 -10.54
N VAL A 248 0.60 -10.11 -9.51
CA VAL A 248 1.78 -10.79 -8.97
C VAL A 248 1.36 -12.04 -8.22
N ASP A 249 2.04 -13.16 -8.49
CA ASP A 249 1.88 -14.38 -7.69
C ASP A 249 2.44 -14.15 -6.27
N PRO A 250 1.59 -14.18 -5.22
CA PRO A 250 2.02 -13.95 -3.85
C PRO A 250 3.04 -14.98 -3.33
N LEU A 251 3.10 -16.17 -3.95
CA LEU A 251 4.00 -17.25 -3.56
C LEU A 251 5.37 -17.18 -4.25
N SER A 252 5.56 -16.25 -5.19
CA SER A 252 6.84 -16.04 -5.89
C SER A 252 7.90 -15.31 -5.04
N GLY A 253 7.55 -14.85 -3.83
CA GLY A 253 8.43 -14.09 -2.95
C GLY A 253 7.86 -13.95 -1.54
N PHE A 254 8.26 -12.88 -0.86
CA PHE A 254 7.86 -12.56 0.49
C PHE A 254 7.66 -11.06 0.70
N ALA A 255 6.89 -10.69 1.73
CA ALA A 255 6.76 -9.30 2.13
C ALA A 255 7.83 -8.91 3.15
N PHE A 256 8.44 -7.72 2.99
CA PHE A 256 9.38 -7.14 3.93
C PHE A 256 8.91 -5.77 4.40
N LEU A 257 8.82 -5.57 5.74
CA LEU A 257 8.27 -4.37 6.36
C LEU A 257 9.32 -3.60 7.15
N SER A 258 9.38 -2.28 7.00
CA SER A 258 10.22 -1.40 7.82
C SER A 258 9.62 -1.13 9.22
N SER A 259 8.32 -1.38 9.39
CA SER A 259 7.55 -1.05 10.59
C SER A 259 7.53 -2.19 11.60
N ARG A 260 6.85 -1.97 12.75
CA ARG A 260 6.47 -3.07 13.65
C ARG A 260 5.54 -4.05 12.94
N CYS A 261 5.67 -5.33 13.29
CA CYS A 261 4.78 -6.37 12.81
C CYS A 261 3.46 -6.32 13.59
N ALA A 262 2.50 -5.57 13.08
CA ALA A 262 1.17 -5.46 13.66
C ALA A 262 0.21 -6.46 12.99
N LEU A 263 -0.76 -6.94 13.78
CA LEU A 263 -1.73 -7.94 13.33
C LEU A 263 -2.43 -7.55 12.02
N GLU A 264 -2.87 -6.30 11.93
CA GLU A 264 -3.62 -5.82 10.76
C GLU A 264 -2.78 -5.85 9.48
N LEU A 265 -1.46 -5.60 9.57
CA LEU A 265 -0.57 -5.62 8.41
C LEU A 265 -0.38 -7.05 7.88
N VAL A 266 -0.12 -8.00 8.80
CA VAL A 266 0.04 -9.41 8.42
C VAL A 266 -1.26 -9.98 7.91
N ASN A 267 -2.40 -9.61 8.52
CA ASN A 267 -3.72 -10.01 8.06
C ASN A 267 -3.99 -9.58 6.61
N LYS A 268 -3.69 -8.32 6.26
CA LYS A 268 -3.83 -7.81 4.88
C LYS A 268 -2.95 -8.58 3.89
N LEU A 269 -1.68 -8.80 4.26
CA LEU A 269 -0.72 -9.52 3.42
C LEU A 269 -1.11 -11.00 3.23
N ALA A 270 -1.53 -11.66 4.32
CA ALA A 270 -2.00 -13.04 4.30
C ALA A 270 -3.27 -13.20 3.46
N ARG A 271 -4.18 -12.23 3.53
CA ARG A 271 -5.37 -12.20 2.66
C ARG A 271 -5.01 -12.13 1.17
N TYR A 272 -3.94 -11.41 0.82
CA TYR A 272 -3.44 -11.42 -0.57
C TYR A 272 -2.83 -12.77 -0.96
N GLY A 273 -2.45 -13.60 0.02
CA GLY A 273 -1.85 -14.92 -0.19
C GLY A 273 -0.35 -14.97 0.09
N ILE A 274 0.24 -13.91 0.66
CA ILE A 274 1.66 -13.90 1.01
C ILE A 274 1.92 -14.84 2.18
N GLY A 275 2.73 -15.86 1.93
CA GLY A 275 3.03 -16.93 2.90
C GLY A 275 4.20 -16.65 3.82
N VAL A 276 5.06 -15.66 3.51
CA VAL A 276 6.20 -15.28 4.35
C VAL A 276 6.22 -13.77 4.51
N VAL A 277 6.26 -13.31 5.77
CA VAL A 277 6.34 -11.89 6.14
C VAL A 277 7.55 -11.68 7.02
N ALA A 278 8.46 -10.79 6.62
CA ALA A 278 9.63 -10.39 7.38
C ALA A 278 9.55 -8.92 7.79
N THR A 279 10.12 -8.58 8.95
CA THR A 279 10.11 -7.21 9.48
C THR A 279 11.38 -6.89 10.26
N VAL A 280 11.80 -5.63 10.26
CA VAL A 280 12.94 -5.14 11.04
C VAL A 280 12.67 -5.07 12.55
N SER A 281 11.41 -5.10 12.96
CA SER A 281 10.96 -4.87 14.35
C SER A 281 10.38 -6.14 14.97
N ALA A 282 9.86 -5.99 16.21
CA ALA A 282 9.28 -7.07 16.99
C ALA A 282 7.85 -7.40 16.55
N PRO A 283 7.43 -8.68 16.64
CA PRO A 283 6.03 -9.06 16.58
C PRO A 283 5.34 -8.85 17.94
N THR A 284 4.00 -8.86 17.92
CA THR A 284 3.17 -8.97 19.13
C THR A 284 2.66 -10.42 19.30
N SER A 285 2.19 -10.80 20.50
CA SER A 285 1.60 -12.13 20.70
C SER A 285 0.44 -12.38 19.75
N ALA A 286 -0.47 -11.41 19.60
CA ALA A 286 -1.62 -11.54 18.72
C ALA A 286 -1.26 -11.80 17.25
N VAL A 287 -0.15 -11.24 16.76
CA VAL A 287 0.28 -11.51 15.38
C VAL A 287 0.93 -12.88 15.24
N ILE A 288 1.60 -13.37 16.29
CA ILE A 288 2.16 -14.74 16.30
C ILE A 288 1.02 -15.76 16.28
N ASP A 289 0.00 -15.59 17.15
CA ASP A 289 -1.17 -16.48 17.20
C ASP A 289 -1.91 -16.50 15.84
N PHE A 290 -2.14 -15.32 15.25
CA PHE A 290 -2.73 -15.23 13.92
C PHE A 290 -1.88 -15.94 12.84
N ALA A 291 -0.57 -15.71 12.84
CA ALA A 291 0.33 -16.28 11.83
C ALA A 291 0.40 -17.83 11.94
N LEU A 292 0.33 -18.37 13.17
CA LEU A 292 0.24 -19.81 13.39
C LEU A 292 -1.06 -20.38 12.78
N GLU A 293 -2.20 -19.75 13.07
CA GLU A 293 -3.51 -20.21 12.57
C GLU A 293 -3.66 -20.01 11.06
N ALA A 294 -3.18 -18.89 10.53
CA ALA A 294 -3.25 -18.52 9.11
C ALA A 294 -2.19 -19.20 8.23
N ASN A 295 -1.34 -20.05 8.83
CA ASN A 295 -0.24 -20.71 8.10
C ASN A 295 0.72 -19.72 7.42
N VAL A 296 1.08 -18.62 8.10
CA VAL A 296 2.03 -17.59 7.64
C VAL A 296 3.35 -17.76 8.36
N THR A 297 4.46 -17.79 7.64
CA THR A 297 5.79 -17.73 8.24
C THR A 297 6.11 -16.28 8.63
N LEU A 298 6.38 -16.07 9.92
CA LEU A 298 6.68 -14.76 10.48
C LEU A 298 8.15 -14.67 10.87
N CYS A 299 8.88 -13.77 10.19
CA CYS A 299 10.27 -13.45 10.48
C CYS A 299 10.36 -12.04 11.07
N ALA A 300 11.02 -11.89 12.22
CA ALA A 300 11.13 -10.60 12.88
C ALA A 300 12.55 -10.32 13.36
N PHE A 301 12.81 -9.09 13.84
CA PHE A 301 14.14 -8.60 14.17
C PHE A 301 15.16 -8.77 13.06
N SER A 302 14.69 -8.64 11.80
CA SER A 302 15.54 -8.76 10.61
C SER A 302 16.44 -7.53 10.49
N ARG A 303 17.67 -7.66 10.95
CA ARG A 303 18.68 -6.58 10.97
C ARG A 303 20.05 -7.13 10.65
N GLY A 304 20.68 -6.56 9.63
CA GLY A 304 21.96 -7.06 9.15
C GLY A 304 21.83 -8.54 8.71
N ASN A 305 22.66 -9.41 9.27
CA ASN A 305 22.72 -10.82 8.91
C ASN A 305 21.95 -11.74 9.85
N ARG A 306 20.99 -11.21 10.62
CA ARG A 306 20.18 -12.00 11.57
C ARG A 306 18.71 -11.69 11.45
N PHE A 307 17.89 -12.70 11.69
CA PHE A 307 16.45 -12.60 11.91
C PHE A 307 15.98 -13.79 12.77
N THR A 308 14.79 -13.71 13.31
CA THR A 308 14.17 -14.78 14.10
C THR A 308 12.90 -15.24 13.38
N VAL A 309 12.74 -16.54 13.19
CA VAL A 309 11.53 -17.16 12.67
C VAL A 309 10.64 -17.54 13.85
N TYR A 310 9.41 -17.04 13.88
CA TYR A 310 8.47 -17.25 14.97
C TYR A 310 7.44 -18.36 14.66
N THR A 311 7.10 -18.51 13.38
CA THR A 311 6.05 -19.44 12.94
C THR A 311 6.45 -20.11 11.63
N HIS A 312 6.04 -21.36 11.43
CA HIS A 312 6.18 -22.11 10.17
C HIS A 312 7.59 -22.04 9.55
N PRO A 313 8.64 -22.49 10.28
CA PRO A 313 10.03 -22.38 9.84
C PRO A 313 10.34 -23.21 8.58
N GLU A 314 9.50 -24.17 8.22
CA GLU A 314 9.64 -25.01 7.04
C GLU A 314 9.62 -24.24 5.70
N ARG A 315 9.15 -22.99 5.72
CA ARG A 315 9.23 -22.11 4.53
C ARG A 315 10.51 -21.29 4.43
N ILE A 316 11.42 -21.47 5.36
CA ILE A 316 12.79 -20.93 5.27
C ILE A 316 13.71 -22.11 4.96
N ALA A 317 14.55 -21.97 3.93
CA ALA A 317 15.51 -23.01 3.61
C ALA A 317 16.56 -23.09 4.74
N ILE A 318 16.46 -24.13 5.55
CA ILE A 318 17.43 -24.41 6.62
C ILE A 318 18.37 -25.47 6.06
N ASP A 319 19.66 -25.12 5.91
CA ASP A 319 20.69 -26.12 5.63
C ASP A 319 20.85 -27.00 6.88
N CYS A 320 20.33 -28.24 6.80
CA CYS A 320 20.33 -29.18 7.93
C CYS A 320 21.72 -29.75 8.26
N ASP A 321 22.77 -29.28 7.59
CA ASP A 321 24.13 -29.83 7.80
C ASP A 321 24.83 -29.40 9.10
N GLY A 322 24.12 -28.74 10.02
CA GLY A 322 24.69 -28.21 11.27
C GLY A 322 23.85 -28.31 12.53
N ALA A 323 22.73 -29.01 12.49
CA ALA A 323 21.78 -29.06 13.64
C ALA A 323 21.84 -30.41 14.39
N ASP A 324 22.99 -30.82 14.86
CA ASP A 324 23.12 -31.77 15.95
C ASP A 324 23.82 -31.07 17.13
N ASP A 325 23.18 -31.10 18.31
CA ASP A 325 23.66 -30.73 19.66
C ASP A 325 23.30 -29.34 20.22
N ASP A 326 22.08 -28.81 20.14
CA ASP A 326 21.71 -27.70 21.02
C ASP A 326 20.29 -27.79 21.63
N GLU A 327 19.84 -28.97 22.03
CA GLU A 327 18.53 -29.19 22.67
C GLU A 327 18.40 -28.64 24.12
N LYS A 328 19.43 -27.94 24.63
CA LYS A 328 19.44 -27.44 26.02
C LYS A 328 20.04 -26.03 26.16
N ARG A 329 19.54 -25.03 25.47
CA ARG A 329 19.82 -23.65 25.88
C ARG A 329 18.68 -23.10 26.74
N PRO A 330 18.99 -22.61 27.94
CA PRO A 330 17.97 -21.98 28.81
C PRO A 330 17.41 -20.72 28.13
N VAL A 331 16.10 -20.52 28.31
CA VAL A 331 15.40 -19.28 27.96
C VAL A 331 16.17 -18.11 28.54
N ARG A 332 16.74 -17.24 27.72
CA ARG A 332 17.28 -15.96 28.21
C ARG A 332 16.09 -15.06 28.50
N GLU A 333 15.82 -14.85 29.77
CA GLU A 333 15.01 -13.73 30.25
C GLU A 333 15.76 -12.42 29.86
N VAL A 334 15.07 -11.54 29.14
CA VAL A 334 15.55 -10.21 28.76
C VAL A 334 14.97 -9.20 29.74
#